data_c359e4e62dfdd2aabd03cdf68c71529b
#
_entry.id   c359e4e62dfdd2aabd03cdf68c71529b
#
_cell.length_a   1.000
_cell.length_b   1.000
_cell.length_c   1.000
_cell.angle_alpha   90.00
_cell.angle_beta   90.00
_cell.angle_gamma   90.00
#
_symmetry.space_group_name_H-M   'P 1'
#
loop_
_entity.id
_entity.type
_entity.pdbx_description
1 polymer ?
#
loop_
_entity_poly.entity_id
_entity_poly.type
_entity_poly.pdbx_seq_one_letter_code
_entity_poly.pdbx_strand_id
1 'polypeptide(L)'
;LRSRGLGDVYKRQDEHDECVYKKAAENFQLFQDKGWLVQDAKENYYIYAQTMNGKTQYGLVVGAYVPDYMNGIIKKHELTRRDKEEDRMKHVRVNNANIEPVFFAYPDNAKLDTIIRKYTAEKPVYDFIAPGDGFGHTFWIVDQDEDIASITAEFAKMPALYIADGHHRSAAAALVGAEKAKQNANHRGDCLLYTSDAADEL
;
A
#
# COMPACT_ATOMS: atom_id res chain seq x y z
N LEU A 1 -15.62 -7.86 0.82
CA LEU A 1 -15.81 -6.64 -0.02
C LEU A 1 -14.93 -6.79 -1.24
N ARG A 2 -15.56 -6.92 -2.41
CA ARG A 2 -14.81 -6.73 -3.64
C ARG A 2 -14.40 -5.26 -3.65
N SER A 3 -13.12 -4.99 -3.44
CA SER A 3 -12.54 -3.69 -3.64
C SER A 3 -12.81 -3.28 -5.10
N ARG A 4 -13.70 -2.35 -5.28
CA ARG A 4 -14.02 -1.82 -6.62
C ARG A 4 -13.20 -0.56 -6.93
N GLY A 5 -12.15 -0.33 -6.16
CA GLY A 5 -11.33 0.87 -6.28
C GLY A 5 -12.12 2.15 -6.01
N LEU A 6 -11.52 3.28 -6.31
CA LEU A 6 -12.19 4.59 -6.22
C LEU A 6 -13.19 4.84 -7.36
N GLY A 7 -13.30 3.92 -8.32
CA GLY A 7 -14.23 4.02 -9.44
C GLY A 7 -15.66 3.72 -9.00
N ASP A 8 -16.58 4.63 -9.30
CA ASP A 8 -18.00 4.37 -9.16
C ASP A 8 -18.47 3.55 -10.36
N VAL A 9 -18.84 2.29 -10.10
CA VAL A 9 -19.28 1.38 -11.18
C VAL A 9 -20.72 1.69 -11.52
N TYR A 10 -20.94 2.43 -12.60
CA TYR A 10 -22.24 2.51 -13.20
C TYR A 10 -22.65 1.14 -13.75
N LYS A 11 -23.77 0.60 -13.33
CA LYS A 11 -24.26 -0.77 -13.61
C LYS A 11 -24.45 -1.11 -15.10
N ARG A 12 -24.11 -0.22 -16.03
CA ARG A 12 -24.37 -0.34 -17.47
C ARG A 12 -23.16 -0.13 -18.37
N GLN A 13 -21.94 0.02 -17.83
CA GLN A 13 -20.73 0.23 -18.60
C GLN A 13 -19.73 -0.90 -18.39
N ASP A 14 -18.82 -1.07 -19.33
CA ASP A 14 -17.69 -1.99 -19.20
C ASP A 14 -16.81 -1.56 -18.02
N GLU A 15 -16.40 -2.51 -17.19
CA GLU A 15 -15.53 -2.26 -16.03
C GLU A 15 -14.13 -1.73 -16.41
N HIS A 16 -13.78 -1.82 -17.68
CA HIS A 16 -12.52 -1.34 -18.25
C HIS A 16 -12.67 -0.11 -19.15
N ASP A 17 -13.84 0.52 -19.13
CA ASP A 17 -14.08 1.76 -19.88
C ASP A 17 -13.21 2.92 -19.33
N GLU A 18 -12.75 3.81 -20.20
CA GLU A 18 -11.92 4.97 -19.84
C GLU A 18 -12.58 5.85 -18.76
N CYS A 19 -13.90 5.96 -18.77
CA CYS A 19 -14.63 6.76 -17.79
C CYS A 19 -14.47 6.21 -16.35
N VAL A 20 -14.22 4.90 -16.16
CA VAL A 20 -13.99 4.30 -14.84
C VAL A 20 -12.69 4.83 -14.23
N TYR A 21 -11.62 4.87 -15.01
CA TYR A 21 -10.32 5.36 -14.56
C TYR A 21 -10.33 6.87 -14.30
N LYS A 22 -10.99 7.63 -15.19
CA LYS A 22 -11.19 9.06 -14.99
C LYS A 22 -11.96 9.34 -13.71
N LYS A 23 -13.05 8.59 -13.47
CA LYS A 23 -13.85 8.71 -12.24
C LYS A 23 -13.05 8.33 -11.00
N ALA A 24 -12.17 7.34 -11.08
CA ALA A 24 -11.29 6.97 -9.98
C ALA A 24 -10.35 8.14 -9.59
N ALA A 25 -9.73 8.80 -10.59
CA ALA A 25 -8.88 9.96 -10.36
C ALA A 25 -9.67 11.15 -9.77
N GLU A 26 -10.85 11.45 -10.31
CA GLU A 26 -11.74 12.49 -9.77
C GLU A 26 -12.12 12.22 -8.30
N ASN A 27 -12.45 10.98 -7.96
CA ASN A 27 -12.79 10.60 -6.60
C ASN A 27 -11.56 10.66 -5.67
N PHE A 28 -10.39 10.26 -6.15
CA PHE A 28 -9.15 10.34 -5.39
C PHE A 28 -8.79 11.79 -5.05
N GLN A 29 -8.91 12.69 -6.02
CA GLN A 29 -8.73 14.13 -5.80
C GLN A 29 -9.78 14.68 -4.82
N LEU A 30 -11.06 14.34 -5.03
CA LEU A 30 -12.14 14.77 -4.15
C LEU A 30 -11.92 14.35 -2.68
N PHE A 31 -11.37 13.16 -2.44
CA PHE A 31 -11.10 12.69 -1.08
C PHE A 31 -9.99 13.49 -0.41
N GLN A 32 -9.00 13.93 -1.17
CA GLN A 32 -7.95 14.83 -0.71
C GLN A 32 -8.52 16.23 -0.42
N ASP A 33 -9.30 16.79 -1.36
CA ASP A 33 -9.92 18.12 -1.20
C ASP A 33 -10.85 18.21 0.00
N LYS A 34 -11.49 17.09 0.35
CA LYS A 34 -12.35 16.99 1.55
C LYS A 34 -11.58 16.69 2.84
N GLY A 35 -10.29 16.49 2.78
CA GLY A 35 -9.48 16.10 3.92
C GLY A 35 -9.80 14.70 4.47
N TRP A 36 -10.43 13.82 3.65
CA TRP A 36 -10.65 12.42 4.01
C TRP A 36 -9.38 11.58 3.84
N LEU A 37 -8.54 11.99 2.89
CA LEU A 37 -7.19 11.49 2.73
C LEU A 37 -6.23 12.66 3.00
N VAL A 38 -5.33 12.47 3.92
CA VAL A 38 -4.32 13.45 4.31
C VAL A 38 -2.97 12.77 4.25
N GLN A 39 -2.00 13.43 3.65
CA GLN A 39 -0.63 12.99 3.66
C GLN A 39 0.04 13.44 4.95
N ASP A 40 0.71 12.52 5.63
CA ASP A 40 1.49 12.87 6.82
C ASP A 40 2.68 13.76 6.43
N ALA A 41 3.00 14.73 7.29
CA ALA A 41 4.10 15.66 7.08
C ALA A 41 5.49 15.02 7.22
N LYS A 42 5.57 13.78 7.71
CA LYS A 42 6.78 13.02 7.97
C LYS A 42 6.60 11.61 7.43
N GLU A 43 7.67 11.01 6.97
CA GLU A 43 7.72 9.60 6.62
C GLU A 43 7.59 8.74 7.88
N ASN A 44 6.47 8.06 8.01
CA ASN A 44 6.16 7.19 9.14
C ASN A 44 5.98 5.75 8.67
N TYR A 45 6.11 4.81 9.60
CA TYR A 45 5.52 3.49 9.45
C TYR A 45 4.24 3.41 10.27
N TYR A 46 3.45 2.37 10.02
CA TYR A 46 2.18 2.21 10.71
C TYR A 46 1.99 0.76 11.14
N ILE A 47 1.19 0.58 12.19
CA ILE A 47 0.71 -0.73 12.58
C ILE A 47 -0.78 -0.76 12.33
N TYR A 48 -1.22 -1.78 11.63
CA TYR A 48 -2.63 -2.04 11.35
C TYR A 48 -3.03 -3.37 11.99
N ALA A 49 -4.13 -3.35 12.72
CA ALA A 49 -4.72 -4.55 13.26
C ALA A 49 -6.12 -4.77 12.68
N GLN A 50 -6.37 -5.99 12.23
CA GLN A 50 -7.68 -6.44 11.80
C GLN A 50 -8.19 -7.50 12.75
N THR A 51 -9.39 -7.31 13.28
CA THR A 51 -10.05 -8.27 14.14
C THR A 51 -11.24 -8.89 13.42
N MET A 52 -11.19 -10.20 13.25
CA MET A 52 -12.22 -10.99 12.59
C MET A 52 -12.52 -12.25 13.42
N ASN A 53 -13.79 -12.49 13.72
CA ASN A 53 -14.23 -13.67 14.51
C ASN A 53 -13.48 -13.81 15.86
N GLY A 54 -13.22 -12.69 16.54
CA GLY A 54 -12.52 -12.65 17.82
C GLY A 54 -11.01 -12.89 17.74
N LYS A 55 -10.44 -12.97 16.54
CA LYS A 55 -8.99 -13.08 16.33
C LYS A 55 -8.47 -11.78 15.74
N THR A 56 -7.41 -11.25 16.33
CA THR A 56 -6.72 -10.06 15.85
C THR A 56 -5.40 -10.42 15.19
N GLN A 57 -5.19 -9.92 13.99
CA GLN A 57 -3.93 -10.03 13.26
C GLN A 57 -3.31 -8.63 13.15
N TYR A 58 -2.03 -8.53 13.44
CA TYR A 58 -1.26 -7.30 13.33
C TYR A 58 -0.37 -7.35 12.10
N GLY A 59 -0.22 -6.21 11.42
CA GLY A 59 0.67 -6.02 10.29
C GLY A 59 1.37 -4.67 10.36
N LEU A 60 2.60 -4.62 9.87
CA LEU A 60 3.32 -3.38 9.62
C LEU A 60 2.96 -2.86 8.23
N VAL A 61 2.57 -1.60 8.14
CA VAL A 61 2.31 -0.91 6.86
C VAL A 61 3.53 -0.07 6.55
N VAL A 62 4.19 -0.44 5.47
CA VAL A 62 5.48 0.13 5.04
C VAL A 62 5.55 0.23 3.52
N GLY A 63 6.43 1.05 3.00
CA GLY A 63 6.78 1.04 1.59
C GLY A 63 7.74 -0.11 1.27
N ALA A 64 7.37 -1.01 0.36
CA ALA A 64 8.25 -2.06 -0.13
C ALA A 64 9.02 -1.58 -1.36
N TYR A 65 10.33 -1.84 -1.39
CA TYR A 65 11.20 -1.40 -2.47
C TYR A 65 10.91 -2.17 -3.77
N VAL A 66 10.52 -1.46 -4.81
CA VAL A 66 10.11 -2.04 -6.10
C VAL A 66 11.18 -2.96 -6.72
N PRO A 67 12.48 -2.64 -6.72
CA PRO A 67 13.50 -3.54 -7.22
C PRO A 67 13.54 -4.90 -6.52
N ASP A 68 13.13 -5.01 -5.26
CA ASP A 68 13.07 -6.30 -4.54
C ASP A 68 12.05 -7.26 -5.17
N TYR A 69 10.95 -6.71 -5.73
CA TYR A 69 10.02 -7.49 -6.51
C TYR A 69 10.65 -7.97 -7.83
N MET A 70 11.35 -7.08 -8.53
CA MET A 70 11.99 -7.40 -9.82
C MET A 70 13.15 -8.39 -9.67
N ASN A 71 13.91 -8.29 -8.58
CA ASN A 71 15.05 -9.15 -8.27
C ASN A 71 14.66 -10.46 -7.59
N GLY A 72 13.38 -10.67 -7.29
CA GLY A 72 12.87 -11.90 -6.70
C GLY A 72 13.19 -12.06 -5.20
N ILE A 73 13.48 -10.97 -4.49
CA ILE A 73 13.51 -10.93 -3.02
C ILE A 73 12.08 -11.07 -2.51
N ILE A 74 11.12 -10.38 -3.14
CA ILE A 74 9.70 -10.59 -2.91
C ILE A 74 9.25 -11.80 -3.73
N LYS A 75 8.93 -12.89 -3.03
CA LYS A 75 8.59 -14.19 -3.63
C LYS A 75 7.13 -14.24 -4.05
N LYS A 76 6.91 -14.78 -5.23
CA LYS A 76 5.60 -15.03 -5.83
C LYS A 76 5.30 -16.52 -5.80
N HIS A 77 4.05 -16.89 -5.58
CA HIS A 77 3.59 -18.27 -5.70
C HIS A 77 2.48 -18.45 -6.74
N GLU A 78 2.07 -17.35 -7.39
CA GLU A 78 1.04 -17.32 -8.41
C GLU A 78 1.53 -16.56 -9.64
N LEU A 79 1.16 -17.04 -10.82
CA LEU A 79 1.38 -16.32 -12.07
C LEU A 79 0.26 -15.28 -12.25
N THR A 80 0.66 -14.08 -12.58
CA THR A 80 -0.28 -13.00 -12.83
C THR A 80 -0.85 -13.08 -14.25
N ARG A 81 -2.13 -12.77 -14.40
CA ARG A 81 -2.81 -12.67 -15.69
C ARG A 81 -2.58 -11.29 -16.27
N ARG A 82 -2.15 -11.24 -17.53
CA ARG A 82 -1.79 -10.01 -18.23
C ARG A 82 -2.97 -9.00 -18.31
N ASP A 83 -4.17 -9.47 -18.56
CA ASP A 83 -5.36 -8.63 -18.62
C ASP A 83 -5.63 -7.89 -17.29
N LYS A 84 -5.46 -8.58 -16.16
CA LYS A 84 -5.61 -8.00 -14.84
C LYS A 84 -4.44 -7.10 -14.44
N GLU A 85 -3.23 -7.43 -14.86
CA GLU A 85 -2.06 -6.55 -14.65
C GLU A 85 -2.26 -5.22 -15.38
N GLU A 86 -2.63 -5.25 -16.65
CA GLU A 86 -2.88 -4.06 -17.47
C GLU A 86 -3.93 -3.14 -16.84
N ASP A 87 -5.04 -3.71 -16.36
CA ASP A 87 -6.07 -2.97 -15.65
C ASP A 87 -5.52 -2.28 -14.38
N ARG A 88 -4.79 -3.02 -13.54
CA ARG A 88 -4.18 -2.46 -12.33
C ARG A 88 -3.09 -1.42 -12.62
N MET A 89 -2.27 -1.66 -13.62
CA MET A 89 -1.27 -0.68 -14.09
C MET A 89 -1.94 0.62 -14.54
N LYS A 90 -3.06 0.53 -15.25
CA LYS A 90 -3.82 1.71 -15.69
C LYS A 90 -4.35 2.50 -14.50
N HIS A 91 -4.89 1.84 -13.48
CA HIS A 91 -5.29 2.49 -12.23
C HIS A 91 -4.12 3.21 -11.55
N VAL A 92 -2.97 2.56 -11.42
CA VAL A 92 -1.78 3.18 -10.82
C VAL A 92 -1.29 4.37 -11.63
N ARG A 93 -1.24 4.28 -12.95
CA ARG A 93 -0.80 5.39 -13.83
C ARG A 93 -1.72 6.61 -13.72
N VAL A 94 -3.05 6.38 -13.77
CA VAL A 94 -4.03 7.46 -13.78
C VAL A 94 -4.13 8.18 -12.44
N ASN A 95 -4.04 7.43 -11.34
CA ASN A 95 -4.12 8.00 -10.00
C ASN A 95 -2.75 8.47 -9.47
N ASN A 96 -1.66 8.11 -10.12
CA ASN A 96 -0.29 8.30 -9.62
C ASN A 96 -0.09 7.80 -8.18
N ALA A 97 -0.79 6.76 -7.79
CA ALA A 97 -0.81 6.22 -6.44
C ALA A 97 -1.08 4.72 -6.39
N ASN A 98 -0.54 4.06 -5.37
CA ASN A 98 -0.92 2.70 -4.98
C ASN A 98 -2.02 2.80 -3.92
N ILE A 99 -3.28 2.68 -4.35
CA ILE A 99 -4.44 2.95 -3.50
C ILE A 99 -4.74 1.79 -2.55
N GLU A 100 -4.50 0.57 -2.99
CA GLU A 100 -4.76 -0.63 -2.20
C GLU A 100 -3.46 -1.27 -1.74
N PRO A 101 -3.23 -1.41 -0.42
CA PRO A 101 -2.07 -2.12 0.09
C PRO A 101 -2.09 -3.59 -0.33
N VAL A 102 -0.91 -4.18 -0.42
CA VAL A 102 -0.69 -5.60 -0.65
C VAL A 102 -0.33 -6.28 0.65
N PHE A 103 -0.57 -7.57 0.76
CA PHE A 103 -0.24 -8.34 1.95
C PHE A 103 0.98 -9.22 1.70
N PHE A 104 2.05 -8.95 2.46
CA PHE A 104 3.25 -9.76 2.47
C PHE A 104 3.39 -10.49 3.81
N ALA A 105 3.83 -11.72 3.76
CA ALA A 105 4.29 -12.46 4.92
C ALA A 105 5.82 -12.37 5.01
N TYR A 106 6.33 -12.35 6.24
CA TYR A 106 7.74 -12.36 6.55
C TYR A 106 8.03 -13.35 7.71
N PRO A 107 9.26 -13.83 7.86
CA PRO A 107 9.63 -14.71 8.96
C PRO A 107 9.48 -14.03 10.32
N ASP A 108 9.13 -14.80 11.35
CA ASP A 108 9.01 -14.29 12.72
C ASP A 108 10.25 -13.49 13.14
N ASN A 109 10.02 -12.36 13.78
CA ASN A 109 11.08 -11.47 14.25
C ASN A 109 10.73 -10.85 15.61
N ALA A 110 11.41 -11.29 16.65
CA ALA A 110 11.14 -10.88 18.03
C ALA A 110 11.35 -9.37 18.28
N LYS A 111 12.19 -8.70 17.49
CA LYS A 111 12.37 -7.24 17.59
C LYS A 111 11.16 -6.51 17.02
N LEU A 112 10.69 -6.91 15.85
CA LEU A 112 9.48 -6.35 15.26
C LEU A 112 8.28 -6.56 16.17
N ASP A 113 8.14 -7.75 16.75
CA ASP A 113 7.09 -8.04 17.73
C ASP A 113 7.17 -7.15 18.97
N THR A 114 8.36 -6.82 19.41
CA THR A 114 8.56 -5.92 20.56
C THR A 114 8.12 -4.50 20.23
N ILE A 115 8.45 -4.01 19.02
CA ILE A 115 8.01 -2.69 18.55
C ILE A 115 6.48 -2.67 18.39
N ILE A 116 5.89 -3.69 17.75
CA ILE A 116 4.44 -3.79 17.59
C ILE A 116 3.77 -3.75 18.96
N ARG A 117 4.24 -4.52 19.95
CA ARG A 117 3.69 -4.51 21.32
C ARG A 117 3.82 -3.16 22.01
N LYS A 118 4.90 -2.43 21.79
CA LYS A 118 5.09 -1.08 22.33
C LYS A 118 3.97 -0.14 21.86
N TYR A 119 3.75 -0.05 20.56
CA TYR A 119 2.73 0.86 20.01
C TYR A 119 1.30 0.39 20.24
N THR A 120 1.04 -0.91 20.22
CA THR A 120 -0.32 -1.43 20.46
C THR A 120 -0.77 -1.34 21.92
N ALA A 121 0.13 -1.04 22.84
CA ALA A 121 -0.20 -0.65 24.22
C ALA A 121 -0.65 0.80 24.35
N GLU A 122 -0.41 1.63 23.34
CA GLU A 122 -0.79 3.03 23.31
C GLU A 122 -2.17 3.23 22.67
N LYS A 123 -2.72 4.43 22.83
CA LYS A 123 -4.00 4.78 22.21
C LYS A 123 -3.87 4.80 20.67
N PRO A 124 -4.71 4.06 19.93
CA PRO A 124 -4.68 4.09 18.47
C PRO A 124 -5.19 5.42 17.92
N VAL A 125 -4.77 5.73 16.68
CA VAL A 125 -5.28 6.87 15.91
C VAL A 125 -6.68 6.57 15.39
N TYR A 126 -6.91 5.34 14.95
CA TYR A 126 -8.21 4.84 14.53
C TYR A 126 -8.52 3.52 15.23
N ASP A 127 -9.77 3.40 15.67
CA ASP A 127 -10.31 2.17 16.26
C ASP A 127 -11.80 2.13 15.99
N PHE A 128 -12.25 1.24 15.12
CA PHE A 128 -13.65 1.14 14.73
C PHE A 128 -14.02 -0.25 14.25
N ILE A 129 -15.31 -0.54 14.25
CA ILE A 129 -15.88 -1.74 13.64
C ILE A 129 -16.57 -1.32 12.34
N ALA A 130 -16.20 -1.96 11.24
CA ALA A 130 -16.80 -1.70 9.94
C ALA A 130 -18.27 -2.18 9.91
N PRO A 131 -19.23 -1.33 9.56
CA PRO A 131 -20.66 -1.68 9.64
C PRO A 131 -21.10 -2.71 8.59
N GLY A 132 -20.29 -2.93 7.54
CA GLY A 132 -20.64 -3.84 6.44
C GLY A 132 -20.34 -5.30 6.71
N ASP A 133 -19.25 -5.60 7.40
CA ASP A 133 -18.75 -6.95 7.63
C ASP A 133 -18.52 -7.28 9.12
N GLY A 134 -18.60 -6.27 9.98
CA GLY A 134 -18.40 -6.42 11.41
C GLY A 134 -16.93 -6.61 11.82
N PHE A 135 -15.98 -6.35 10.93
CA PHE A 135 -14.56 -6.45 11.25
C PHE A 135 -14.08 -5.23 12.02
N GLY A 136 -13.21 -5.48 13.00
CA GLY A 136 -12.51 -4.44 13.74
C GLY A 136 -11.27 -3.98 12.99
N HIS A 137 -11.05 -2.67 12.98
CA HIS A 137 -9.91 -2.03 12.36
C HIS A 137 -9.27 -1.09 13.35
N THR A 138 -8.01 -1.31 13.66
CA THR A 138 -7.25 -0.48 14.59
C THR A 138 -5.94 -0.06 13.96
N PHE A 139 -5.51 1.20 14.17
CA PHE A 139 -4.37 1.77 13.46
C PHE A 139 -3.53 2.66 14.38
N TRP A 140 -2.22 2.48 14.34
CA TRP A 140 -1.23 3.26 15.08
C TRP A 140 -0.18 3.82 14.14
N ILE A 141 0.36 4.99 14.49
CA ILE A 141 1.49 5.60 13.77
C ILE A 141 2.77 5.26 14.52
N VAL A 142 3.76 4.77 13.80
CA VAL A 142 5.14 4.58 14.28
C VAL A 142 5.95 5.78 13.83
N ASP A 143 6.11 6.76 14.69
CA ASP A 143 6.69 8.07 14.40
C ASP A 143 8.06 8.32 15.06
N GLN A 144 8.52 7.39 15.89
CA GLN A 144 9.83 7.50 16.54
C GLN A 144 10.93 7.05 15.58
N ASP A 145 11.89 7.93 15.29
CA ASP A 145 12.96 7.68 14.33
C ASP A 145 13.79 6.44 14.64
N GLU A 146 14.00 6.15 15.92
CA GLU A 146 14.73 4.95 16.38
C GLU A 146 13.97 3.66 16.04
N ASP A 147 12.65 3.65 16.20
CA ASP A 147 11.82 2.50 15.87
C ASP A 147 11.71 2.31 14.36
N ILE A 148 11.55 3.41 13.61
CA ILE A 148 11.56 3.40 12.13
C ILE A 148 12.88 2.82 11.63
N ALA A 149 14.02 3.32 12.13
CA ALA A 149 15.34 2.81 11.77
C ALA A 149 15.52 1.33 12.15
N SER A 150 14.98 0.92 13.31
CA SER A 150 15.03 -0.46 13.77
C SER A 150 14.22 -1.40 12.88
N ILE A 151 12.99 -1.00 12.51
CA ILE A 151 12.12 -1.76 11.59
C ILE A 151 12.82 -1.92 10.24
N THR A 152 13.33 -0.83 9.68
CA THR A 152 14.08 -0.84 8.41
C THR A 152 15.28 -1.78 8.47
N ALA A 153 16.07 -1.73 9.55
CA ALA A 153 17.23 -2.58 9.73
C ALA A 153 16.87 -4.07 9.89
N GLU A 154 15.75 -4.39 10.51
CA GLU A 154 15.30 -5.79 10.64
C GLU A 154 14.80 -6.33 9.30
N PHE A 155 14.04 -5.56 8.52
CA PHE A 155 13.62 -5.96 7.17
C PHE A 155 14.82 -6.12 6.23
N ALA A 156 15.83 -5.27 6.32
CA ALA A 156 17.06 -5.38 5.51
C ALA A 156 17.84 -6.69 5.74
N LYS A 157 17.64 -7.37 6.86
CA LYS A 157 18.25 -8.67 7.17
C LYS A 157 17.45 -9.85 6.63
N MET A 158 16.20 -9.63 6.23
CA MET A 158 15.33 -10.70 5.77
C MET A 158 15.73 -11.17 4.37
N PRO A 159 15.90 -12.47 4.17
CA PRO A 159 16.32 -12.99 2.85
C PRO A 159 15.21 -12.90 1.81
N ALA A 160 13.96 -12.81 2.23
CA ALA A 160 12.80 -12.73 1.35
C ALA A 160 11.55 -12.28 2.09
N LEU A 161 10.64 -11.67 1.32
CA LEU A 161 9.24 -11.49 1.66
C LEU A 161 8.39 -12.37 0.75
N TYR A 162 7.18 -12.71 1.17
CA TYR A 162 6.31 -13.62 0.45
C TYR A 162 4.96 -12.95 0.21
N ILE A 163 4.51 -12.85 -1.03
CA ILE A 163 3.19 -12.29 -1.34
C ILE A 163 2.13 -13.27 -0.85
N ALA A 164 1.35 -12.86 0.15
CA ALA A 164 0.21 -13.62 0.64
C ALA A 164 -1.07 -13.25 -0.14
N ASP A 165 -1.25 -11.94 -0.45
CA ASP A 165 -2.34 -11.44 -1.30
C ASP A 165 -1.89 -10.22 -2.10
N GLY A 166 -2.48 -10.03 -3.28
CA GLY A 166 -2.23 -8.87 -4.13
C GLY A 166 -1.14 -9.06 -5.18
N HIS A 167 -0.98 -10.26 -5.77
CA HIS A 167 0.01 -10.51 -6.83
C HIS A 167 -0.10 -9.54 -8.01
N HIS A 168 -1.32 -9.29 -8.50
CA HIS A 168 -1.54 -8.35 -9.61
C HIS A 168 -1.24 -6.90 -9.21
N ARG A 169 -1.57 -6.49 -7.97
CA ARG A 169 -1.23 -5.15 -7.45
C ARG A 169 0.27 -4.97 -7.29
N SER A 170 0.96 -5.97 -6.74
CA SER A 170 2.43 -5.95 -6.62
C SER A 170 3.10 -5.87 -7.98
N ALA A 171 2.63 -6.65 -8.98
CA ALA A 171 3.13 -6.60 -10.34
C ALA A 171 2.89 -5.22 -10.97
N ALA A 172 1.68 -4.68 -10.87
CA ALA A 172 1.33 -3.37 -11.41
C ALA A 172 2.20 -2.26 -10.80
N ALA A 173 2.36 -2.24 -9.48
CA ALA A 173 3.22 -1.29 -8.78
C ALA A 173 4.67 -1.36 -9.29
N ALA A 174 5.23 -2.58 -9.41
CA ALA A 174 6.59 -2.78 -9.87
C ALA A 174 6.80 -2.35 -11.33
N LEU A 175 5.87 -2.71 -12.22
CA LEU A 175 5.97 -2.38 -13.64
C LEU A 175 5.81 -0.87 -13.89
N VAL A 176 4.81 -0.24 -13.27
CA VAL A 176 4.61 1.22 -13.40
C VAL A 176 5.76 1.99 -12.76
N GLY A 177 6.28 1.54 -11.63
CA GLY A 177 7.47 2.13 -11.01
C GLY A 177 8.69 2.08 -11.93
N ALA A 178 8.92 0.93 -12.58
CA ALA A 178 10.00 0.79 -13.56
C ALA A 178 9.80 1.66 -14.81
N GLU A 179 8.56 1.85 -15.27
CA GLU A 179 8.24 2.77 -16.36
C GLU A 179 8.54 4.22 -15.97
N LYS A 180 8.09 4.68 -14.80
CA LYS A 180 8.33 6.02 -14.30
C LYS A 180 9.82 6.30 -14.07
N ALA A 181 10.55 5.34 -13.51
CA ALA A 181 12.00 5.45 -13.34
C ALA A 181 12.74 5.71 -14.67
N LYS A 182 12.31 5.05 -15.76
CA LYS A 182 12.88 5.27 -17.09
C LYS A 182 12.52 6.62 -17.70
N GLN A 183 11.36 7.17 -17.33
CA GLN A 183 10.88 8.45 -17.85
C GLN A 183 11.46 9.65 -17.08
N ASN A 184 11.84 9.45 -15.83
CA ASN A 184 12.41 10.49 -14.98
C ASN A 184 13.93 10.57 -15.14
N ALA A 185 14.40 11.53 -15.94
CA ALA A 185 15.82 11.78 -16.16
C ALA A 185 16.56 12.25 -14.88
N ASN A 186 15.85 12.76 -13.89
CA ASN A 186 16.40 13.25 -12.63
C ASN A 186 16.27 12.23 -11.48
N HIS A 187 15.94 11.00 -11.78
CA HIS A 187 15.78 9.95 -10.78
C HIS A 187 17.07 9.75 -9.98
N ARG A 188 16.99 9.91 -8.66
CA ARG A 188 18.12 9.82 -7.73
C ARG A 188 18.19 8.51 -6.94
N GLY A 189 17.38 7.52 -7.28
CA GLY A 189 17.25 6.27 -6.54
C GLY A 189 16.14 6.27 -5.49
N ASP A 190 15.43 7.38 -5.34
CA ASP A 190 14.33 7.53 -4.40
C ASP A 190 13.10 6.75 -4.86
N CYS A 191 12.15 6.52 -3.99
CA CYS A 191 10.93 5.78 -4.32
C CYS A 191 10.04 6.61 -5.25
N LEU A 192 9.89 6.17 -6.48
CA LEU A 192 9.10 6.86 -7.51
C LEU A 192 7.59 6.60 -7.42
N LEU A 193 7.16 5.71 -6.56
CA LEU A 193 5.76 5.31 -6.50
C LEU A 193 4.94 6.07 -5.50
N TYR A 194 5.58 6.89 -4.71
CA TYR A 194 4.91 7.71 -3.73
C TYR A 194 4.90 9.15 -4.19
N THR A 195 4.15 9.45 -5.25
CA THR A 195 3.51 10.76 -5.44
C THR A 195 4.26 12.02 -5.02
N SER A 196 5.49 11.87 -4.70
CA SER A 196 6.35 13.00 -4.42
C SER A 196 6.39 14.01 -5.55
N ASP A 197 6.10 13.59 -6.76
CA ASP A 197 6.05 14.49 -7.91
C ASP A 197 4.92 15.54 -7.82
N ALA A 198 3.92 15.31 -6.99
CA ALA A 198 2.88 16.30 -6.73
C ALA A 198 3.28 17.34 -5.66
N ALA A 199 4.31 17.06 -4.87
CA ALA A 199 4.81 17.95 -3.83
C ALA A 199 5.96 18.85 -4.32
N ASP A 200 6.65 18.44 -5.39
CA ASP A 200 7.77 19.22 -5.97
C ASP A 200 7.33 20.27 -6.99
N GLU A 201 6.03 20.34 -7.32
CA GLU A 201 5.45 21.35 -8.21
C GLU A 201 4.64 22.44 -7.47
N LEU A 202 4.71 22.50 -6.16
CA LEU A 202 4.20 23.59 -5.34
C LEU A 202 5.35 24.31 -4.68
#